data_7b24db765fbe76a56da581c733e56895
#
_entry.id   7b24db765fbe76a56da581c733e56895
#
_cell.length_a   1.000
_cell.length_b   1.000
_cell.length_c   1.000
_cell.angle_alpha   90.00
_cell.angle_beta   90.00
_cell.angle_gamma   90.00
#
_symmetry.space_group_name_H-M   'P 1'
#
loop_
_entity.id
_entity.type
_entity.pdbx_description
1 polymer ?
#
loop_
_entity_poly.entity_id
_entity_poly.type
_entity_poly.pdbx_seq_one_letter_code
_entity_poly.pdbx_strand_id
1 'polypeptide(L)'
;MATWEDIICKAKELANSAGRKVSDVADLTKQKLKVAENERSIRDIMEALGHLLYDSRQNEAALDDEVVTELVNQVNDLKAANEELQASIDNFCGRRTCDCGATNPNGAAYCNTCGKEL
;
A
#
# COMPACT_ATOMS: atom_id res chain seq x y z
N MET A 1 5.32 6.80 -0.17
CA MET A 1 3.94 6.65 -0.64
C MET A 1 3.78 7.42 -1.95
N ALA A 2 3.21 6.80 -2.96
CA ALA A 2 2.98 7.48 -4.23
C ALA A 2 1.89 8.55 -4.07
N THR A 3 2.16 9.76 -4.52
CA THR A 3 1.21 10.87 -4.50
C THR A 3 0.38 10.90 -5.78
N TRP A 4 -0.71 11.66 -5.79
CA TRP A 4 -1.47 11.91 -7.01
C TRP A 4 -0.62 12.56 -8.10
N GLU A 5 0.34 13.40 -7.71
CA GLU A 5 1.29 14.02 -8.61
C GLU A 5 2.16 12.99 -9.32
N ASP A 6 2.62 11.96 -8.59
CA ASP A 6 3.37 10.84 -9.16
C ASP A 6 2.54 10.10 -10.21
N ILE A 7 1.27 9.87 -9.92
CA ILE A 7 0.34 9.22 -10.85
C ILE A 7 0.15 10.07 -12.11
N ILE A 8 -0.03 11.37 -11.95
CA ILE A 8 -0.21 12.31 -13.07
C ILE A 8 1.06 12.36 -13.92
N CYS A 9 2.23 12.43 -13.31
CA CYS A 9 3.51 12.41 -14.01
C CYS A 9 3.67 11.12 -14.81
N LYS A 10 3.35 9.98 -14.21
CA LYS A 10 3.42 8.69 -14.89
C LYS A 10 2.40 8.56 -16.00
N ALA A 11 1.19 9.08 -15.80
CA ALA A 11 0.18 9.12 -16.85
C ALA A 11 0.65 9.91 -18.08
N LYS A 12 1.34 11.04 -17.86
CA LYS A 12 1.94 11.84 -18.94
C LYS A 12 3.05 11.09 -19.66
N GLU A 13 3.95 10.44 -18.91
CA GLU A 13 5.01 9.61 -19.50
C GLU A 13 4.42 8.47 -20.32
N LEU A 14 3.38 7.82 -19.84
CA LEU A 14 2.70 6.72 -20.51
C LEU A 14 1.94 7.18 -21.76
N ALA A 15 1.31 8.34 -21.70
CA ALA A 15 0.63 8.92 -22.86
C ALA A 15 1.61 9.23 -24.00
N ASN A 16 2.86 9.53 -23.66
CA ASN A 16 3.94 9.78 -24.61
C ASN A 16 4.67 8.52 -25.06
N SER A 17 4.46 7.39 -24.37
CA SER A 17 5.05 6.11 -24.72
C SER A 17 4.22 5.40 -25.78
N ALA A 18 4.81 5.09 -26.94
CA ALA A 18 4.12 4.34 -27.98
C ALA A 18 3.66 2.97 -27.45
N GLY A 19 2.36 2.69 -27.55
CA GLY A 19 1.78 1.40 -27.20
C GLY A 19 1.13 1.26 -25.83
N ARG A 20 1.12 2.31 -24.99
CA ARG A 20 0.39 2.29 -23.72
C ARG A 20 -1.04 2.79 -23.91
N LYS A 21 -2.00 2.01 -23.45
CA LYS A 21 -3.44 2.32 -23.58
C LYS A 21 -3.92 3.18 -22.42
N VAL A 22 -4.94 4.01 -22.68
CA VAL A 22 -5.63 4.80 -21.64
C VAL A 22 -6.20 3.89 -20.55
N SER A 23 -6.60 2.67 -20.90
CA SER A 23 -7.09 1.67 -19.94
C SER A 23 -6.05 1.31 -18.87
N ASP A 24 -4.75 1.32 -19.20
CA ASP A 24 -3.69 1.02 -18.24
C ASP A 24 -3.61 2.09 -17.14
N VAL A 25 -3.83 3.34 -17.50
CA VAL A 25 -3.89 4.47 -16.54
C VAL A 25 -5.11 4.36 -15.65
N ALA A 26 -6.26 3.96 -16.23
CA ALA A 26 -7.49 3.73 -15.46
C ALA A 26 -7.30 2.59 -14.46
N ASP A 27 -6.64 1.50 -14.85
CA ASP A 27 -6.36 0.38 -13.97
C ASP A 27 -5.40 0.77 -12.84
N LEU A 28 -4.40 1.58 -13.14
CA LEU A 28 -3.49 2.13 -12.13
C LEU A 28 -4.25 2.96 -11.09
N THR A 29 -5.16 3.81 -11.54
CA THR A 29 -5.99 4.63 -10.66
C THR A 29 -6.87 3.75 -9.76
N LYS A 30 -7.49 2.71 -10.30
CA LYS A 30 -8.30 1.76 -9.53
C LYS A 30 -7.47 1.05 -8.48
N GLN A 31 -6.26 0.60 -8.82
CA GLN A 31 -5.36 -0.05 -7.88
C GLN A 31 -4.98 0.90 -6.74
N LYS A 32 -4.68 2.16 -7.05
CA LYS A 32 -4.34 3.18 -6.07
C LYS A 32 -5.50 3.50 -5.12
N LEU A 33 -6.71 3.58 -5.67
CA LEU A 33 -7.93 3.76 -4.87
C LEU A 33 -8.17 2.56 -3.95
N LYS A 34 -7.92 1.35 -4.43
CA LYS A 34 -8.07 0.14 -3.62
C LYS A 34 -7.07 0.09 -2.46
N VAL A 35 -5.83 0.51 -2.68
CA VAL A 35 -4.84 0.64 -1.61
C VAL A 35 -5.33 1.62 -0.54
N ALA A 36 -5.83 2.78 -0.94
CA ALA A 36 -6.35 3.79 -0.02
C ALA A 36 -7.56 3.28 0.77
N GLU A 37 -8.47 2.57 0.12
CA GLU A 37 -9.62 1.93 0.75
C GLU A 37 -9.19 0.88 1.78
N ASN A 38 -8.23 0.03 1.42
CA ASN A 38 -7.69 -0.98 2.33
C ASN A 38 -6.98 -0.35 3.53
N GLU A 39 -6.23 0.75 3.33
CA GLU A 39 -5.60 1.49 4.42
C GLU A 39 -6.64 2.07 5.39
N ARG A 40 -7.76 2.58 4.87
CA ARG A 40 -8.88 3.04 5.69
C ARG A 40 -9.47 1.90 6.51
N SER A 41 -9.71 0.75 5.88
CA SER A 41 -10.23 -0.43 6.56
C SER A 41 -9.28 -0.91 7.66
N ILE A 42 -7.97 -0.89 7.41
CA ILE A 42 -6.97 -1.23 8.43
C ILE A 42 -7.06 -0.27 9.62
N ARG A 43 -7.18 1.03 9.38
CA ARG A 43 -7.34 2.03 10.46
C ARG A 43 -8.60 1.79 11.27
N ASP A 44 -9.72 1.50 10.61
CA ASP A 44 -10.99 1.22 11.28
C ASP A 44 -10.89 -0.02 12.16
N ILE A 45 -10.23 -1.08 11.69
CA ILE A 45 -10.01 -2.30 12.47
C ILE A 45 -9.08 -2.04 13.64
N MET A 46 -8.01 -1.27 13.44
CA MET A 46 -7.09 -0.89 14.52
C MET A 46 -7.80 -0.07 15.60
N GLU A 47 -8.70 0.82 15.20
CA GLU A 47 -9.55 1.57 16.13
C GLU A 47 -10.45 0.64 16.92
N ALA A 48 -11.10 -0.32 16.27
CA ALA A 48 -11.93 -1.32 16.94
C ALA A 48 -11.12 -2.15 17.93
N LEU A 49 -9.90 -2.57 17.57
CA LEU A 49 -8.99 -3.28 18.48
C LEU A 49 -8.61 -2.42 19.68
N GLY A 50 -8.36 -1.13 19.46
CA GLY A 50 -8.07 -0.18 20.53
C GLY A 50 -9.23 -0.02 21.50
N HIS A 51 -10.44 0.08 20.97
CA HIS A 51 -11.67 0.14 21.81
C HIS A 51 -11.87 -1.13 22.63
N LEU A 52 -11.68 -2.29 22.01
CA LEU A 52 -11.79 -3.58 22.72
C LEU A 52 -10.80 -3.67 23.88
N LEU A 53 -9.57 -3.27 23.65
CA LEU A 53 -8.53 -3.28 24.67
C LEU A 53 -8.86 -2.29 25.80
N TYR A 54 -9.26 -1.06 25.43
CA TYR A 54 -9.60 -0.01 26.38
C TYR A 54 -10.77 -0.45 27.27
N ASP A 55 -11.86 -0.94 26.66
CA ASP A 55 -13.05 -1.38 27.39
C ASP A 55 -12.74 -2.56 28.30
N SER A 56 -11.92 -3.50 27.86
CA SER A 56 -11.45 -4.63 28.66
C SER A 56 -10.71 -4.16 29.91
N ARG A 57 -9.84 -3.18 29.77
CA ARG A 57 -9.09 -2.62 30.90
C ARG A 57 -9.97 -1.83 31.86
N GLN A 58 -10.91 -1.03 31.35
CA GLN A 58 -11.82 -0.22 32.17
C GLN A 58 -12.81 -1.06 32.97
N ASN A 59 -13.33 -2.13 32.36
CA ASN A 59 -14.38 -2.96 32.94
C ASN A 59 -13.82 -4.23 33.61
N GLU A 60 -12.49 -4.37 33.65
CA GLU A 60 -11.81 -5.57 34.17
C GLU A 60 -12.33 -6.87 33.55
N ALA A 61 -12.80 -6.76 32.29
CA ALA A 61 -13.30 -7.89 31.52
C ALA A 61 -12.19 -8.52 30.66
N ALA A 62 -12.25 -9.84 30.48
CA ALA A 62 -11.31 -10.52 29.61
C ALA A 62 -11.56 -10.16 28.14
N LEU A 63 -10.49 -10.00 27.34
CA LEU A 63 -10.59 -9.88 25.90
C LEU A 63 -11.06 -11.22 25.29
N ASP A 64 -11.93 -11.14 24.30
CA ASP A 64 -12.31 -12.30 23.50
C ASP A 64 -11.21 -12.57 22.46
N ASP A 65 -10.39 -13.59 22.73
CA ASP A 65 -9.27 -13.96 21.86
C ASP A 65 -9.69 -14.32 20.44
N GLU A 66 -10.87 -14.90 20.25
CA GLU A 66 -11.38 -15.23 18.91
C GLU A 66 -11.65 -13.98 18.09
N VAL A 67 -12.30 -12.99 18.70
CA VAL A 67 -12.59 -11.71 18.05
C VAL A 67 -11.28 -10.98 17.73
N VAL A 68 -10.36 -10.92 18.68
CA VAL A 68 -9.05 -10.27 18.47
C VAL A 68 -8.28 -10.96 17.35
N THR A 69 -8.24 -12.29 17.34
CA THR A 69 -7.53 -13.07 16.33
C THR A 69 -8.15 -12.82 14.94
N GLU A 70 -9.46 -12.79 14.83
CA GLU A 70 -10.13 -12.52 13.56
C GLU A 70 -9.81 -11.12 13.03
N LEU A 71 -9.86 -10.10 13.89
CA LEU A 71 -9.53 -8.73 13.50
C LEU A 71 -8.06 -8.60 13.07
N VAL A 72 -7.15 -9.24 13.78
CA VAL A 72 -5.72 -9.27 13.42
C VAL A 72 -5.53 -9.95 12.06
N ASN A 73 -6.21 -11.05 11.81
CA ASN A 73 -6.13 -11.76 10.53
C ASN A 73 -6.66 -10.87 9.39
N GLN A 74 -7.75 -10.14 9.60
CA GLN A 74 -8.29 -9.20 8.61
C GLN A 74 -7.26 -8.11 8.28
N VAL A 75 -6.58 -7.56 9.28
CA VAL A 75 -5.51 -6.57 9.06
C VAL A 75 -4.36 -7.17 8.25
N ASN A 76 -3.94 -8.38 8.59
CA ASN A 76 -2.86 -9.06 7.88
C ASN A 76 -3.23 -9.33 6.42
N ASP A 77 -4.46 -9.75 6.15
CA ASP A 77 -4.94 -9.98 4.79
C ASP A 77 -4.98 -8.68 3.98
N LEU A 78 -5.45 -7.58 4.58
CA LEU A 78 -5.47 -6.27 3.93
C LEU A 78 -4.05 -5.74 3.66
N LYS A 79 -3.13 -5.94 4.58
CA LYS A 79 -1.73 -5.55 4.39
C LYS A 79 -1.09 -6.35 3.26
N ALA A 80 -1.32 -7.66 3.21
CA ALA A 80 -0.82 -8.51 2.13
C ALA A 80 -1.39 -8.08 0.78
N ALA A 81 -2.69 -7.80 0.70
CA ALA A 81 -3.32 -7.30 -0.51
C ALA A 81 -2.71 -5.96 -0.96
N ASN A 82 -2.43 -5.06 -0.02
CA ASN A 82 -1.81 -3.78 -0.33
C ASN A 82 -0.36 -3.93 -0.82
N GLU A 83 0.39 -4.87 -0.28
CA GLU A 83 1.74 -5.17 -0.76
C GLU A 83 1.73 -5.62 -2.23
N GLU A 84 0.80 -6.50 -2.59
CA GLU A 84 0.64 -6.95 -3.97
C GLU A 84 0.21 -5.80 -4.90
N LEU A 85 -0.76 -5.00 -4.48
CA LEU A 85 -1.22 -3.84 -5.24
C LEU A 85 -0.10 -2.81 -5.41
N GLN A 86 0.66 -2.54 -4.36
CA GLN A 86 1.76 -1.60 -4.40
C GLN A 86 2.89 -2.10 -5.30
N ALA A 87 3.20 -3.39 -5.28
CA ALA A 87 4.17 -3.99 -6.19
C ALA A 87 3.73 -3.86 -7.65
N SER A 88 2.45 -4.07 -7.93
CA SER A 88 1.87 -3.89 -9.27
C SER A 88 1.96 -2.43 -9.73
N ILE A 89 1.65 -1.48 -8.84
CA ILE A 89 1.76 -0.05 -9.11
C ILE A 89 3.20 0.34 -9.39
N ASP A 90 4.14 -0.12 -8.58
CA ASP A 90 5.57 0.17 -8.72
C ASP A 90 6.12 -0.40 -10.02
N ASN A 91 5.75 -1.62 -10.39
CA ASN A 91 6.13 -2.22 -11.66
C ASN A 91 5.59 -1.43 -12.85
N PHE A 92 4.34 -1.02 -12.78
CA PHE A 92 3.71 -0.21 -13.82
C PHE A 92 4.41 1.15 -13.97
N CYS A 93 4.77 1.77 -12.85
CA CYS A 93 5.48 3.05 -12.83
C CYS A 93 6.98 2.91 -13.11
N GLY A 94 7.52 1.71 -13.27
CA GLY A 94 8.94 1.47 -13.48
C GLY A 94 9.81 1.77 -12.26
N ARG A 95 9.22 1.84 -11.09
CA ARG A 95 9.95 2.02 -9.84
C ARG A 95 10.66 0.73 -9.47
N ARG A 96 11.82 0.87 -8.84
CA ARG A 96 12.60 -0.26 -8.36
C ARG A 96 12.70 -0.23 -6.85
N THR A 97 12.42 -1.37 -6.23
CA THR A 97 12.62 -1.55 -4.80
C THR A 97 14.00 -2.17 -4.57
N CYS A 98 14.82 -1.49 -3.78
CA CYS A 98 16.11 -2.00 -3.36
C CYS A 98 15.93 -3.09 -2.29
N ASP A 99 16.92 -3.96 -2.14
CA ASP A 99 16.95 -4.99 -1.09
C ASP A 99 16.85 -4.38 0.32
N CYS A 100 17.25 -3.12 0.49
CA CYS A 100 17.09 -2.40 1.77
C CYS A 100 15.65 -1.98 2.06
N GLY A 101 14.70 -2.22 1.14
CA GLY A 101 13.30 -1.87 1.26
C GLY A 101 12.92 -0.50 0.72
N ALA A 102 13.88 0.31 0.30
CA ALA A 102 13.61 1.65 -0.25
C ALA A 102 13.11 1.57 -1.68
N THR A 103 12.07 2.33 -2.00
CA THR A 103 11.55 2.46 -3.37
C THR A 103 12.27 3.62 -4.06
N ASN A 104 12.79 3.34 -5.25
CA ASN A 104 13.55 4.31 -6.04
C ASN A 104 12.78 4.70 -7.29
N PRO A 105 12.95 5.94 -7.79
CA PRO A 105 12.28 6.39 -8.99
C PRO A 105 12.76 5.62 -10.23
N ASN A 106 11.95 5.64 -11.27
CA ASN A 106 12.30 5.04 -12.55
C ASN A 106 13.58 5.67 -13.12
N GLY A 107 14.50 4.82 -13.56
CA GLY A 107 15.78 5.27 -14.13
C GLY A 107 16.88 5.52 -13.09
N ALA A 108 16.63 5.32 -11.81
CA ALA A 108 17.67 5.41 -10.79
C ALA A 108 18.71 4.29 -10.99
N ALA A 109 19.98 4.66 -11.06
CA ALA A 109 21.09 3.70 -11.17
C ALA A 109 21.49 3.13 -9.81
N TYR A 110 21.31 3.89 -8.76
CA TYR A 110 21.67 3.55 -7.37
C TYR A 110 20.51 3.85 -6.44
N CYS A 111 20.44 3.08 -5.36
CA CYS A 111 19.46 3.34 -4.30
C CYS A 111 19.73 4.70 -3.63
N ASN A 112 18.69 5.51 -3.50
CA ASN A 112 18.78 6.83 -2.87
C ASN A 112 18.92 6.76 -1.34
N THR A 113 18.76 5.60 -0.74
CA THR A 113 18.81 5.38 0.69
C THR A 113 20.10 4.68 1.12
N CYS A 114 20.43 3.54 0.52
CA CYS A 114 21.63 2.75 0.89
C CYS A 114 22.79 2.86 -0.09
N GLY A 115 22.58 3.44 -1.27
CA GLY A 115 23.63 3.62 -2.29
C GLY A 115 23.97 2.37 -3.09
N LYS A 116 23.25 1.28 -2.91
CA LYS A 116 23.48 0.04 -3.64
C LYS A 116 23.07 0.21 -5.11
N GLU A 117 23.80 -0.41 -6.02
CA GLU A 117 23.46 -0.45 -7.44
C GLU A 117 22.15 -1.22 -7.67
N LEU A 118 21.27 -0.61 -8.45
CA LEU A 118 19.95 -1.17 -8.79
C LEU A 118 19.99 -1.96 -10.10
#